data_97ced35d4c8cf1b007a855901ab1ffcb
#
_entry.id   97ced35d4c8cf1b007a855901ab1ffcb
#
_cell.length_a   1.000
_cell.length_b   1.000
_cell.length_c   1.000
_cell.angle_alpha   90.00
_cell.angle_beta   90.00
_cell.angle_gamma   90.00
#
_symmetry.space_group_name_H-M   'P 1'
#
loop_
_entity.id
_entity.type
_entity.pdbx_description
1 polymer ?
#
loop_
_entity_poly.entity_id
_entity_poly.type
_entity_poly.pdbx_seq_one_letter_code
_entity_poly.pdbx_strand_id
1 'polypeptide(L)'
;MGHNALAAGFQGQRQWTDFLPNTDFPEAILNSSFDWNGPRAPYILATENDSLNGASMLLLKLLTNRAQMFADVRTCWSAEAVERVTGYQLEGHAKEAGGFIHLINSGACCLDASGAAKDQNGKGAIKPFWEMTEKDMEACLKATEWCEADLGYFRGGGYSARFETRTEMPMTMIRLNIVKGVGPVVQIAEGWSVNLPEKVSDTLWKRTDYTWPCTWFTPRVTGKLSFANAYEMMNSWGANHGAISYGHVGAVLITLCSMLRIPVCMHNVPEEKIFRPACWKAYGMDVEGQDYRACAAYGPLYR
;
A
#
# COMPACT_ATOMS: atom_id res chain seq x y z
N MET A 1 21.44 -16.58 16.73
CA MET A 1 21.92 -15.18 16.75
C MET A 1 21.29 -14.44 15.58
N GLY A 2 20.64 -13.31 15.86
CA GLY A 2 19.95 -12.54 14.84
C GLY A 2 20.95 -11.90 13.86
N HIS A 3 20.55 -11.79 12.60
CA HIS A 3 21.32 -11.15 11.56
C HIS A 3 21.04 -9.64 11.45
N ASN A 4 20.44 -8.99 12.47
CA ASN A 4 19.98 -7.60 12.42
C ASN A 4 19.11 -7.31 11.19
N ALA A 5 18.20 -8.23 10.88
CA ALA A 5 17.31 -8.09 9.75
C ALA A 5 16.39 -6.86 9.91
N LEU A 6 16.26 -6.07 8.86
CA LEU A 6 15.40 -4.89 8.82
C LEU A 6 13.99 -5.22 8.32
N ALA A 7 13.84 -6.32 7.61
CA ALA A 7 12.58 -6.84 7.12
C ALA A 7 12.60 -8.36 7.10
N ALA A 8 11.45 -8.98 7.20
CA ALA A 8 11.27 -10.41 7.09
C ALA A 8 9.94 -10.70 6.37
N GLY A 9 9.64 -11.97 6.15
CA GLY A 9 8.36 -12.40 5.61
C GLY A 9 8.08 -13.83 5.98
N PHE A 10 6.80 -14.18 6.05
CA PHE A 10 6.36 -15.54 6.18
C PHE A 10 5.96 -16.07 4.81
N GLN A 11 6.30 -17.30 4.54
CA GLN A 11 5.81 -18.01 3.36
C GLN A 11 4.39 -18.51 3.68
N GLY A 12 3.41 -17.61 3.56
CA GLY A 12 2.02 -17.82 3.98
C GLY A 12 1.16 -18.59 2.98
N GLN A 13 1.76 -19.19 1.95
CA GLN A 13 1.05 -19.92 0.93
C GLN A 13 0.96 -21.42 1.27
N ARG A 14 0.27 -22.16 0.41
CA ARG A 14 0.04 -23.61 0.50
C ARG A 14 1.31 -24.36 0.94
N GLN A 15 1.26 -25.53 1.41
CA GLN A 15 2.26 -26.26 2.18
C GLN A 15 2.38 -25.79 3.64
N TRP A 16 2.51 -24.50 3.90
CA TRP A 16 2.46 -23.99 5.27
C TRP A 16 1.02 -24.02 5.79
N THR A 17 0.12 -23.30 5.11
CA THR A 17 -1.26 -23.10 5.56
C THR A 17 -2.16 -24.32 5.38
N ASP A 18 -1.69 -25.38 4.72
CA ASP A 18 -2.36 -26.68 4.70
C ASP A 18 -2.22 -27.43 6.04
N PHE A 19 -1.21 -27.11 6.85
CA PHE A 19 -0.90 -27.82 8.10
C PHE A 19 -0.79 -26.92 9.33
N LEU A 20 -0.47 -25.64 9.14
CA LEU A 20 -0.25 -24.67 10.20
C LEU A 20 -1.18 -23.48 10.00
N PRO A 21 -1.55 -22.76 11.09
CA PRO A 21 -2.33 -21.54 10.95
C PRO A 21 -1.66 -20.55 9.99
N ASN A 22 -2.47 -19.73 9.32
CA ASN A 22 -1.95 -18.59 8.58
C ASN A 22 -1.18 -17.66 9.52
N THR A 23 -0.34 -16.81 8.96
CA THR A 23 0.52 -15.90 9.73
C THR A 23 -0.06 -14.49 9.85
N ASP A 24 -1.32 -14.31 9.46
CA ASP A 24 -1.95 -12.99 9.38
C ASP A 24 -2.00 -12.27 10.72
N PHE A 25 -2.32 -13.02 11.80
CA PHE A 25 -2.35 -12.41 13.14
C PHE A 25 -0.97 -11.88 13.57
N PRO A 26 0.13 -12.66 13.58
CA PRO A 26 1.43 -12.14 13.95
C PRO A 26 1.95 -11.09 12.96
N GLU A 27 1.65 -11.19 11.68
CA GLU A 27 2.03 -10.16 10.70
C GLU A 27 1.34 -8.82 10.98
N ALA A 28 0.04 -8.83 11.25
CA ALA A 28 -0.70 -7.62 11.59
C ALA A 28 -0.15 -6.94 12.83
N ILE A 29 0.07 -7.70 13.91
CA ILE A 29 0.60 -7.16 15.17
C ILE A 29 2.04 -6.63 14.97
N LEU A 30 2.91 -7.39 14.31
CA LEU A 30 4.32 -7.01 14.17
C LEU A 30 4.51 -5.81 13.24
N ASN A 31 3.67 -5.63 12.23
CA ASN A 31 3.67 -4.43 11.37
C ASN A 31 3.05 -3.20 12.04
N SER A 32 2.32 -3.35 13.13
CA SER A 32 1.71 -2.23 13.88
C SER A 32 2.75 -1.48 14.70
N SER A 33 2.45 -0.23 15.03
CA SER A 33 3.30 0.62 15.88
C SER A 33 3.11 0.38 17.38
N PHE A 34 2.38 -0.68 17.74
CA PHE A 34 2.12 -1.09 19.13
C PHE A 34 1.84 -2.59 19.22
N ASP A 35 1.95 -3.10 20.43
CA ASP A 35 1.50 -4.44 20.83
C ASP A 35 0.99 -4.40 22.29
N TRP A 36 0.83 -5.55 22.92
CA TRP A 36 0.38 -5.67 24.31
C TRP A 36 1.33 -5.08 25.36
N ASN A 37 2.56 -4.72 24.98
CA ASN A 37 3.53 -4.03 25.85
C ASN A 37 3.49 -2.50 25.66
N GLY A 38 2.68 -2.01 24.74
CA GLY A 38 2.55 -0.60 24.43
C GLY A 38 3.14 -0.19 23.07
N PRO A 39 3.38 1.11 22.84
CA PRO A 39 3.93 1.62 21.60
C PRO A 39 5.35 1.12 21.35
N ARG A 40 5.65 0.79 20.11
CA ARG A 40 6.99 0.38 19.66
C ARG A 40 7.20 0.68 18.19
N ALA A 41 8.44 0.74 17.75
CA ALA A 41 8.75 0.81 16.33
C ALA A 41 8.18 -0.40 15.60
N PRO A 42 7.39 -0.21 14.52
CA PRO A 42 6.85 -1.32 13.74
C PRO A 42 7.98 -2.13 13.10
N TYR A 43 7.83 -3.43 13.05
CA TYR A 43 8.66 -4.28 12.21
C TYR A 43 8.21 -4.17 10.74
N ILE A 44 8.93 -4.81 9.84
CA ILE A 44 8.52 -5.00 8.45
C ILE A 44 8.42 -6.49 8.20
N LEU A 45 7.19 -6.97 8.08
CA LEU A 45 6.91 -8.32 7.66
C LEU A 45 6.07 -8.28 6.38
N ALA A 46 6.59 -8.92 5.35
CA ALA A 46 5.90 -9.03 4.07
C ALA A 46 5.11 -10.33 4.01
N THR A 47 3.82 -10.23 3.78
CA THR A 47 2.95 -11.37 3.50
C THR A 47 3.47 -12.14 2.28
N GLU A 48 3.28 -13.44 2.28
CA GLU A 48 3.71 -14.34 1.20
C GLU A 48 5.22 -14.30 0.91
N ASN A 49 5.99 -13.76 1.84
CA ASN A 49 7.44 -13.54 1.69
C ASN A 49 7.80 -12.70 0.45
N ASP A 50 6.92 -11.78 0.05
CA ASP A 50 7.19 -10.87 -1.06
C ASP A 50 8.27 -9.85 -0.68
N SER A 51 9.51 -10.21 -0.94
CA SER A 51 10.69 -9.41 -0.55
C SER A 51 10.72 -8.03 -1.23
N LEU A 52 10.22 -7.89 -2.44
CA LEU A 52 10.17 -6.60 -3.14
C LEU A 52 9.14 -5.67 -2.50
N ASN A 53 8.00 -6.21 -2.08
CA ASN A 53 7.03 -5.42 -1.32
C ASN A 53 7.54 -5.11 0.10
N GLY A 54 8.20 -6.06 0.75
CA GLY A 54 8.90 -5.83 2.01
C GLY A 54 9.94 -4.71 1.93
N ALA A 55 10.73 -4.67 0.87
CA ALA A 55 11.66 -3.57 0.61
C ALA A 55 10.93 -2.23 0.38
N SER A 56 9.77 -2.26 -0.30
CA SER A 56 8.91 -1.08 -0.48
C SER A 56 8.39 -0.56 0.86
N MET A 57 7.90 -1.45 1.72
CA MET A 57 7.48 -1.11 3.09
C MET A 57 8.63 -0.53 3.91
N LEU A 58 9.83 -1.10 3.79
CA LEU A 58 11.01 -0.61 4.49
C LEU A 58 11.39 0.81 4.06
N LEU A 59 11.39 1.10 2.76
CA LEU A 59 11.62 2.45 2.24
C LEU A 59 10.63 3.45 2.83
N LEU A 60 9.34 3.13 2.82
CA LEU A 60 8.30 3.98 3.39
C LEU A 60 8.45 4.15 4.89
N LYS A 61 8.75 3.08 5.63
CA LYS A 61 8.97 3.15 7.08
C LYS A 61 10.14 4.07 7.43
N LEU A 62 11.27 3.91 6.76
CA LEU A 62 12.45 4.73 7.00
C LEU A 62 12.22 6.20 6.64
N LEU A 63 11.37 6.46 5.64
CA LEU A 63 11.00 7.81 5.23
C LEU A 63 10.02 8.48 6.20
N THR A 64 9.06 7.75 6.73
CA THR A 64 7.93 8.31 7.47
C THR A 64 7.96 8.01 8.97
N ASN A 65 8.76 7.06 9.41
CA ASN A 65 8.79 6.52 10.78
C ASN A 65 7.42 6.02 11.28
N ARG A 66 6.57 5.54 10.38
CA ARG A 66 5.21 5.07 10.67
C ARG A 66 5.05 3.59 10.33
N ALA A 67 4.01 2.99 10.84
CA ALA A 67 3.55 1.68 10.39
C ALA A 67 3.17 1.73 8.90
N GLN A 68 3.47 0.67 8.19
CA GLN A 68 3.21 0.55 6.76
C GLN A 68 2.27 -0.63 6.52
N MET A 69 1.41 -0.50 5.53
CA MET A 69 0.46 -1.54 5.18
C MET A 69 0.94 -2.28 3.92
N PHE A 70 0.91 -3.59 4.00
CA PHE A 70 0.98 -4.45 2.82
C PHE A 70 -0.43 -4.62 2.26
N ALA A 71 -0.61 -4.57 0.95
CA ALA A 71 -1.90 -4.83 0.34
C ALA A 71 -1.77 -5.58 -0.99
N ASP A 72 -2.74 -6.45 -1.24
CA ASP A 72 -3.05 -6.94 -2.57
C ASP A 72 -3.79 -5.86 -3.34
N VAL A 73 -3.33 -5.56 -4.54
CA VAL A 73 -3.99 -4.65 -5.46
C VAL A 73 -4.98 -5.46 -6.29
N ARG A 74 -6.19 -5.57 -5.77
CA ARG A 74 -7.24 -6.39 -6.40
C ARG A 74 -8.39 -5.52 -6.87
N THR A 75 -9.32 -6.11 -7.52
CA THR A 75 -10.64 -5.65 -7.96
C THR A 75 -10.87 -4.15 -8.04
N CYS A 76 -10.94 -3.65 -9.25
CA CYS A 76 -11.43 -2.29 -9.50
C CYS A 76 -12.97 -2.30 -9.51
N TRP A 77 -13.56 -1.39 -8.75
CA TRP A 77 -14.98 -1.10 -8.76
C TRP A 77 -15.22 0.21 -9.51
N SER A 78 -15.73 0.13 -10.73
CA SER A 78 -16.16 1.35 -11.45
C SER A 78 -17.42 1.94 -10.83
N ALA A 79 -17.65 3.23 -11.05
CA ALA A 79 -18.84 3.91 -10.56
C ALA A 79 -20.13 3.22 -11.01
N GLU A 80 -20.19 2.80 -12.28
CA GLU A 80 -21.35 2.08 -12.84
C GLU A 80 -21.54 0.69 -12.20
N ALA A 81 -20.44 0.00 -11.87
CA ALA A 81 -20.52 -1.30 -11.20
C ALA A 81 -21.04 -1.17 -9.77
N VAL A 82 -20.59 -0.15 -9.05
CA VAL A 82 -21.06 0.15 -7.69
C VAL A 82 -22.55 0.47 -7.71
N GLU A 83 -22.98 1.38 -8.59
CA GLU A 83 -24.39 1.77 -8.71
C GLU A 83 -25.27 0.56 -9.08
N ARG A 84 -24.86 -0.21 -10.08
CA ARG A 84 -25.60 -1.41 -10.52
C ARG A 84 -25.77 -2.44 -9.43
N VAL A 85 -24.77 -2.61 -8.58
CA VAL A 85 -24.76 -3.68 -7.54
C VAL A 85 -25.44 -3.23 -6.27
N THR A 86 -25.29 -1.96 -5.89
CA THR A 86 -25.70 -1.44 -4.58
C THR A 86 -26.74 -0.33 -4.63
N GLY A 87 -26.95 0.28 -5.80
CA GLY A 87 -27.76 1.49 -5.95
C GLY A 87 -27.07 2.76 -5.44
N TYR A 88 -25.83 2.69 -4.98
CA TYR A 88 -25.08 3.81 -4.44
C TYR A 88 -24.30 4.54 -5.53
N GLN A 89 -24.40 5.87 -5.57
CA GLN A 89 -23.63 6.72 -6.47
C GLN A 89 -22.40 7.25 -5.75
N LEU A 90 -21.24 7.10 -6.38
CA LEU A 90 -19.98 7.59 -5.84
C LEU A 90 -19.94 9.11 -5.80
N GLU A 91 -19.24 9.64 -4.80
CA GLU A 91 -19.03 11.06 -4.57
C GLU A 91 -17.53 11.37 -4.45
N GLY A 92 -17.18 12.66 -4.41
CA GLY A 92 -15.82 13.15 -4.17
C GLY A 92 -14.78 12.53 -5.09
N HIS A 93 -13.61 12.22 -4.54
CA HIS A 93 -12.47 11.68 -5.30
C HIS A 93 -12.77 10.36 -6.01
N ALA A 94 -13.61 9.50 -5.43
CA ALA A 94 -13.99 8.25 -6.06
C ALA A 94 -14.85 8.47 -7.33
N LYS A 95 -15.72 9.48 -7.33
CA LYS A 95 -16.47 9.90 -8.51
C LYS A 95 -15.53 10.47 -9.56
N GLU A 96 -14.62 11.36 -9.16
CA GLU A 96 -13.64 11.98 -10.06
C GLU A 96 -12.77 10.95 -10.78
N ALA A 97 -12.33 9.92 -10.03
CA ALA A 97 -11.52 8.83 -10.56
C ALA A 97 -12.34 7.75 -11.28
N GLY A 98 -13.66 7.91 -11.39
CA GLY A 98 -14.54 6.92 -12.01
C GLY A 98 -14.60 5.58 -11.28
N GLY A 99 -14.23 5.53 -10.01
CA GLY A 99 -14.22 4.33 -9.21
C GLY A 99 -13.11 4.28 -8.17
N PHE A 100 -12.87 3.09 -7.64
CA PHE A 100 -11.83 2.83 -6.66
C PHE A 100 -11.33 1.38 -6.76
N ILE A 101 -10.22 1.12 -6.10
CA ILE A 101 -9.56 -0.17 -6.08
C ILE A 101 -9.74 -0.78 -4.68
N HIS A 102 -10.10 -2.04 -4.62
CA HIS A 102 -10.09 -2.80 -3.40
C HIS A 102 -8.66 -3.22 -3.10
N LEU A 103 -8.09 -2.66 -2.05
CA LEU A 103 -6.82 -3.09 -1.48
C LEU A 103 -7.10 -4.06 -0.35
N ILE A 104 -6.76 -5.30 -0.56
CA ILE A 104 -6.99 -6.39 0.39
C ILE A 104 -5.71 -6.56 1.21
N ASN A 105 -5.87 -6.64 2.51
CA ASN A 105 -4.74 -6.63 3.43
C ASN A 105 -4.65 -7.95 4.18
N SER A 106 -4.33 -9.02 3.49
CA SER A 106 -4.07 -10.26 4.20
C SER A 106 -2.76 -10.17 4.98
N GLY A 107 -2.81 -10.47 6.26
CA GLY A 107 -1.63 -10.55 7.12
C GLY A 107 -1.04 -9.18 7.49
N ALA A 108 -0.09 -8.71 6.73
CA ALA A 108 0.72 -7.52 7.05
C ALA A 108 -0.02 -6.17 6.94
N CYS A 109 -1.22 -6.09 7.49
CA CYS A 109 -2.12 -4.94 7.35
C CYS A 109 -1.87 -3.82 8.35
N CYS A 110 -1.07 -3.97 9.35
CA CYS A 110 -0.92 -3.10 10.53
C CYS A 110 -2.24 -2.49 11.06
N LEU A 111 -2.51 -2.56 12.35
CA LEU A 111 -3.77 -2.09 12.93
C LEU A 111 -3.93 -0.57 12.86
N ASP A 112 -2.82 0.14 12.80
CA ASP A 112 -2.75 1.58 12.55
C ASP A 112 -3.51 1.99 11.27
N ALA A 113 -3.52 1.11 10.26
CA ALA A 113 -4.15 1.36 8.96
C ALA A 113 -5.67 1.48 9.01
N SER A 114 -6.30 1.12 10.12
CA SER A 114 -7.69 1.48 10.38
C SER A 114 -7.92 3.00 10.36
N GLY A 115 -6.88 3.80 10.64
CA GLY A 115 -6.98 5.25 10.75
C GLY A 115 -7.79 5.72 11.95
N ALA A 116 -7.96 4.84 12.95
CA ALA A 116 -8.76 5.14 14.14
C ALA A 116 -8.04 6.07 15.13
N ALA A 117 -6.71 6.07 15.14
CA ALA A 117 -5.93 7.10 15.83
C ALA A 117 -6.21 8.47 15.22
N LYS A 118 -6.05 9.52 16.02
CA LYS A 118 -6.39 10.88 15.60
C LYS A 118 -5.20 11.83 15.69
N ASP A 119 -5.09 12.71 14.71
CA ASP A 119 -4.16 13.83 14.75
C ASP A 119 -4.65 14.93 15.72
N GLN A 120 -3.88 15.99 15.83
CA GLN A 120 -4.20 17.15 16.65
C GLN A 120 -5.51 17.86 16.26
N ASN A 121 -5.99 17.66 15.04
CA ASN A 121 -7.23 18.23 14.51
C ASN A 121 -8.41 17.25 14.64
N GLY A 122 -8.20 16.08 15.24
CA GLY A 122 -9.22 15.04 15.40
C GLY A 122 -9.50 14.22 14.13
N LYS A 123 -8.69 14.37 13.08
CA LYS A 123 -8.79 13.56 11.85
C LYS A 123 -8.07 12.22 12.04
N GLY A 124 -8.55 11.20 11.33
CA GLY A 124 -7.88 9.91 11.27
C GLY A 124 -6.43 10.06 10.80
N ALA A 125 -5.53 9.38 11.48
CA ALA A 125 -4.10 9.49 11.22
C ALA A 125 -3.37 8.19 11.53
N ILE A 126 -2.21 8.00 10.90
CA ILE A 126 -1.21 7.04 11.33
C ILE A 126 -0.03 7.83 11.87
N LYS A 127 0.25 7.61 13.15
CA LYS A 127 1.26 8.36 13.89
C LYS A 127 2.61 7.63 13.89
N PRO A 128 3.73 8.35 14.06
CA PRO A 128 4.95 7.72 14.52
C PRO A 128 4.71 7.02 15.85
N PHE A 129 5.36 5.88 16.09
CA PHE A 129 5.07 5.06 17.28
C PHE A 129 5.25 5.81 18.62
N TRP A 130 6.17 6.76 18.68
CA TRP A 130 6.39 7.57 19.89
C TRP A 130 5.28 8.61 20.17
N GLU A 131 4.39 8.84 19.22
CA GLU A 131 3.21 9.70 19.39
C GLU A 131 1.93 8.90 19.67
N MET A 132 2.00 7.56 19.64
CA MET A 132 0.87 6.70 19.95
C MET A 132 0.57 6.74 21.44
N THR A 133 -0.70 6.97 21.76
CA THR A 133 -1.22 6.93 23.13
C THR A 133 -2.02 5.65 23.36
N GLU A 134 -2.28 5.31 24.63
CA GLU A 134 -3.16 4.19 24.98
C GLU A 134 -4.54 4.33 24.31
N LYS A 135 -5.08 5.55 24.26
CA LYS A 135 -6.36 5.82 23.59
C LYS A 135 -6.31 5.53 22.09
N ASP A 136 -5.19 5.85 21.44
CA ASP A 136 -5.01 5.56 20.02
C ASP A 136 -4.95 4.05 19.78
N MET A 137 -4.21 3.34 20.63
CA MET A 137 -4.10 1.87 20.55
C MET A 137 -5.47 1.21 20.76
N GLU A 138 -6.21 1.63 21.79
CA GLU A 138 -7.58 1.14 22.04
C GLU A 138 -8.51 1.45 20.87
N ALA A 139 -8.39 2.63 20.25
CA ALA A 139 -9.20 3.00 19.10
C ALA A 139 -8.90 2.10 17.88
N CYS A 140 -7.64 1.81 17.61
CA CYS A 140 -7.23 0.90 16.53
C CYS A 140 -7.73 -0.53 16.81
N LEU A 141 -7.60 -1.01 18.05
CA LEU A 141 -8.10 -2.33 18.44
C LEU A 141 -9.62 -2.42 18.33
N LYS A 142 -10.36 -1.42 18.77
CA LYS A 142 -11.83 -1.38 18.64
C LYS A 142 -12.32 -1.28 17.20
N ALA A 143 -11.50 -0.72 16.31
CA ALA A 143 -11.82 -0.63 14.89
C ALA A 143 -11.48 -1.93 14.13
N THR A 144 -10.84 -2.89 14.79
CA THR A 144 -10.38 -4.14 14.18
C THR A 144 -11.22 -5.31 14.69
N GLU A 145 -11.77 -6.08 13.77
CA GLU A 145 -12.34 -7.40 14.02
C GLU A 145 -11.31 -8.47 13.65
N TRP A 146 -11.38 -9.62 14.32
CA TRP A 146 -10.59 -10.78 13.99
C TRP A 146 -11.48 -11.83 13.36
N CYS A 147 -11.24 -12.09 12.07
CA CYS A 147 -12.00 -13.06 11.29
C CYS A 147 -11.28 -14.39 11.23
N GLU A 148 -12.03 -15.47 11.42
CA GLU A 148 -11.51 -16.82 11.23
C GLU A 148 -11.18 -17.06 9.76
N ALA A 149 -10.08 -17.76 9.52
CA ALA A 149 -9.69 -18.14 8.19
C ALA A 149 -10.67 -19.17 7.60
N ASP A 150 -10.94 -19.05 6.31
CA ASP A 150 -11.70 -20.06 5.57
C ASP A 150 -10.90 -21.36 5.52
N LEU A 151 -11.39 -22.39 6.20
CA LEU A 151 -10.75 -23.70 6.27
C LEU A 151 -10.75 -24.44 4.91
N GLY A 152 -11.57 -24.02 3.97
CA GLY A 152 -11.51 -24.53 2.58
C GLY A 152 -10.23 -24.08 1.86
N TYR A 153 -9.71 -22.91 2.23
CA TYR A 153 -8.49 -22.34 1.67
C TYR A 153 -7.29 -22.47 2.62
N PHE A 154 -7.45 -22.08 3.89
CA PHE A 154 -6.43 -22.17 4.94
C PHE A 154 -6.73 -23.33 5.89
N ARG A 155 -6.39 -24.55 5.50
CA ARG A 155 -6.73 -25.78 6.25
C ARG A 155 -6.17 -25.80 7.67
N GLY A 156 -5.04 -25.15 7.90
CA GLY A 156 -4.45 -24.99 9.23
C GLY A 156 -5.15 -23.96 10.11
N GLY A 157 -6.17 -23.27 9.58
CA GLY A 157 -6.90 -22.23 10.30
C GLY A 157 -6.13 -20.90 10.40
N GLY A 158 -6.44 -20.14 11.44
CA GLY A 158 -5.83 -18.85 11.74
C GLY A 158 -6.85 -17.73 11.85
N TYR A 159 -6.36 -16.51 12.00
CA TYR A 159 -7.18 -15.30 12.09
C TYR A 159 -6.53 -14.17 11.29
N SER A 160 -7.37 -13.42 10.59
CA SER A 160 -6.98 -12.20 9.88
C SER A 160 -7.64 -10.99 10.51
N ALA A 161 -6.92 -9.88 10.59
CA ALA A 161 -7.49 -8.63 11.04
C ALA A 161 -8.42 -8.06 9.96
N ARG A 162 -9.59 -7.59 10.38
CA ARG A 162 -10.56 -6.89 9.55
C ARG A 162 -10.78 -5.48 10.07
N PHE A 163 -10.64 -4.51 9.21
CA PHE A 163 -11.07 -3.13 9.41
C PHE A 163 -11.37 -2.49 8.05
N GLU A 164 -12.08 -1.39 8.08
CA GLU A 164 -12.18 -0.49 6.94
C GLU A 164 -11.40 0.78 7.25
N THR A 165 -10.44 1.13 6.39
CA THR A 165 -9.64 2.35 6.57
C THR A 165 -10.53 3.59 6.53
N ARG A 166 -10.37 4.49 7.48
CA ARG A 166 -11.11 5.76 7.57
C ARG A 166 -11.01 6.54 6.26
N THR A 167 -12.10 7.26 5.95
CA THR A 167 -12.24 8.01 4.69
C THR A 167 -11.28 9.17 4.57
N GLU A 168 -10.98 9.51 3.32
CA GLU A 168 -10.21 10.69 2.90
C GLU A 168 -8.82 10.82 3.54
N MET A 169 -8.27 9.71 3.97
CA MET A 169 -6.88 9.70 4.39
C MET A 169 -5.98 9.74 3.13
N PRO A 170 -5.11 10.74 3.01
CA PRO A 170 -4.13 10.74 1.94
C PRO A 170 -3.27 9.49 2.02
N MET A 171 -3.04 8.85 0.89
CA MET A 171 -2.30 7.60 0.79
C MET A 171 -1.30 7.67 -0.35
N THR A 172 -0.15 7.04 -0.15
CA THR A 172 0.83 6.78 -1.19
C THR A 172 1.11 5.30 -1.24
N MET A 173 0.79 4.68 -2.35
CA MET A 173 1.12 3.30 -2.63
C MET A 173 2.39 3.23 -3.47
N ILE A 174 3.32 2.37 -3.10
CA ILE A 174 4.54 2.13 -3.87
C ILE A 174 4.79 0.64 -4.10
N ARG A 175 5.57 0.36 -5.13
CA ARG A 175 6.10 -0.97 -5.38
C ARG A 175 7.50 -0.87 -6.00
N LEU A 176 8.47 -1.52 -5.35
CA LEU A 176 9.77 -1.79 -5.95
C LEU A 176 9.63 -3.01 -6.88
N ASN A 177 9.99 -2.83 -8.13
CA ASN A 177 10.03 -3.89 -9.12
C ASN A 177 11.44 -4.04 -9.68
N ILE A 178 11.78 -5.25 -10.12
CA ILE A 178 13.00 -5.50 -10.91
C ILE A 178 12.56 -5.68 -12.35
N VAL A 179 12.86 -4.70 -13.17
CA VAL A 179 12.46 -4.66 -14.58
C VAL A 179 13.62 -5.15 -15.45
N LYS A 180 13.35 -6.15 -16.29
CA LYS A 180 14.37 -6.70 -17.19
C LYS A 180 14.95 -5.60 -18.08
N GLY A 181 16.28 -5.48 -18.08
CA GLY A 181 17.02 -4.49 -18.87
C GLY A 181 17.06 -3.08 -18.24
N VAL A 182 16.34 -2.85 -17.14
CA VAL A 182 16.35 -1.57 -16.42
C VAL A 182 16.93 -1.72 -15.01
N GLY A 183 16.60 -2.79 -14.32
CA GLY A 183 16.97 -3.00 -12.93
C GLY A 183 15.84 -2.60 -11.98
N PRO A 184 16.14 -2.10 -10.77
CA PRO A 184 15.11 -1.68 -9.81
C PRO A 184 14.38 -0.42 -10.31
N VAL A 185 13.06 -0.43 -10.18
CA VAL A 185 12.17 0.70 -10.49
C VAL A 185 11.14 0.80 -9.39
N VAL A 186 10.86 2.01 -8.91
CA VAL A 186 9.78 2.25 -7.95
C VAL A 186 8.56 2.82 -8.66
N GLN A 187 7.46 2.10 -8.61
CA GLN A 187 6.14 2.63 -8.99
C GLN A 187 5.55 3.39 -7.82
N ILE A 188 4.89 4.50 -8.10
CA ILE A 188 4.23 5.35 -7.10
C ILE A 188 2.83 5.73 -7.59
N ALA A 189 1.84 5.59 -6.72
CA ALA A 189 0.49 6.10 -6.92
C ALA A 189 0.00 6.78 -5.65
N GLU A 190 -0.39 8.04 -5.74
CA GLU A 190 -1.04 8.78 -4.68
C GLU A 190 -2.56 8.78 -4.86
N GLY A 191 -3.26 8.88 -3.76
CA GLY A 191 -4.71 8.93 -3.73
C GLY A 191 -5.25 9.08 -2.32
N TRP A 192 -6.45 8.61 -2.11
CA TRP A 192 -7.15 8.69 -0.82
C TRP A 192 -7.88 7.39 -0.52
N SER A 193 -8.07 7.12 0.75
CA SER A 193 -9.04 6.12 1.18
C SER A 193 -10.47 6.62 0.91
N VAL A 194 -11.33 5.71 0.51
CA VAL A 194 -12.76 5.98 0.29
C VAL A 194 -13.55 5.31 1.42
N ASN A 195 -14.51 6.00 1.97
CA ASN A 195 -15.47 5.41 2.89
C ASN A 195 -16.80 5.22 2.16
N LEU A 196 -17.37 4.06 2.34
CA LEU A 196 -18.66 3.70 1.79
C LEU A 196 -19.68 3.52 2.91
N PRO A 197 -20.97 3.74 2.67
CA PRO A 197 -21.99 3.31 3.62
C PRO A 197 -21.80 1.81 3.93
N GLU A 198 -21.92 1.43 5.19
CA GLU A 198 -21.65 0.07 5.69
C GLU A 198 -22.26 -1.02 4.80
N LYS A 199 -23.54 -0.89 4.47
CA LYS A 199 -24.25 -1.83 3.60
C LYS A 199 -23.66 -1.94 2.20
N VAL A 200 -23.12 -0.84 1.66
CA VAL A 200 -22.44 -0.79 0.35
C VAL A 200 -21.11 -1.50 0.46
N SER A 201 -20.29 -1.12 1.44
CA SER A 201 -19.00 -1.73 1.71
C SER A 201 -19.13 -3.24 1.89
N ASP A 202 -20.03 -3.70 2.74
CA ASP A 202 -20.29 -5.12 2.98
C ASP A 202 -20.71 -5.87 1.72
N THR A 203 -21.54 -5.25 0.89
CA THR A 203 -22.00 -5.88 -0.36
C THR A 203 -20.86 -6.06 -1.34
N LEU A 204 -20.01 -5.05 -1.51
CA LEU A 204 -18.87 -5.10 -2.42
C LEU A 204 -17.80 -6.06 -1.90
N TRP A 205 -17.54 -6.00 -0.62
CA TRP A 205 -16.56 -6.85 0.04
C TRP A 205 -16.92 -8.34 -0.08
N LYS A 206 -18.17 -8.72 0.22
CA LYS A 206 -18.66 -10.12 0.06
C LYS A 206 -18.57 -10.64 -1.37
N ARG A 207 -18.53 -9.75 -2.35
CA ARG A 207 -18.33 -10.11 -3.77
C ARG A 207 -16.85 -10.22 -4.16
N THR A 208 -15.93 -9.79 -3.32
CA THR A 208 -14.49 -9.85 -3.57
C THR A 208 -13.88 -10.97 -2.73
N ASP A 209 -13.43 -10.64 -1.55
CA ASP A 209 -12.92 -11.60 -0.58
C ASP A 209 -13.22 -11.08 0.83
N TYR A 210 -14.13 -11.74 1.51
CA TYR A 210 -14.68 -11.27 2.79
C TYR A 210 -13.83 -11.69 4.00
N THR A 211 -12.78 -12.49 3.82
CA THR A 211 -11.95 -12.98 4.92
C THR A 211 -10.80 -12.06 5.28
N TRP A 212 -10.59 -11.00 4.51
CA TRP A 212 -9.46 -10.09 4.66
C TRP A 212 -9.92 -8.65 4.86
N PRO A 213 -9.17 -7.84 5.64
CA PRO A 213 -9.50 -6.44 5.84
C PRO A 213 -9.47 -5.68 4.52
N CYS A 214 -10.19 -4.60 4.44
CA CYS A 214 -10.29 -3.84 3.21
C CYS A 214 -9.94 -2.37 3.39
N THR A 215 -9.28 -1.85 2.37
CA THR A 215 -9.11 -0.44 2.13
C THR A 215 -9.62 -0.13 0.74
N TRP A 216 -10.57 0.79 0.64
CA TRP A 216 -11.06 1.30 -0.62
C TRP A 216 -10.18 2.48 -1.02
N PHE A 217 -9.40 2.32 -2.08
CA PHE A 217 -8.43 3.31 -2.53
C PHE A 217 -8.85 3.93 -3.86
N THR A 218 -8.92 5.24 -3.92
CA THR A 218 -9.13 5.97 -5.16
C THR A 218 -7.87 6.77 -5.52
N PRO A 219 -7.32 6.59 -6.74
CA PRO A 219 -6.13 7.32 -7.14
C PRO A 219 -6.44 8.78 -7.43
N ARG A 220 -5.46 9.65 -7.20
CA ARG A 220 -5.49 11.02 -7.65
C ARG A 220 -5.28 11.08 -9.17
N VAL A 221 -6.32 11.46 -9.90
CA VAL A 221 -6.26 11.67 -11.36
C VAL A 221 -5.98 13.13 -11.67
N THR A 222 -4.96 13.40 -12.46
CA THR A 222 -4.45 14.77 -12.65
C THR A 222 -4.38 15.22 -14.13
N GLY A 223 -4.94 14.45 -15.05
CA GLY A 223 -5.04 14.86 -16.45
C GLY A 223 -4.33 13.96 -17.45
N LYS A 224 -4.03 14.49 -18.63
CA LYS A 224 -3.77 13.74 -19.87
C LYS A 224 -2.62 12.71 -19.84
N LEU A 225 -1.66 12.84 -18.97
CA LEU A 225 -0.47 11.96 -18.92
C LEU A 225 -0.40 11.16 -17.61
N SER A 226 -1.42 11.28 -16.77
CA SER A 226 -1.64 10.43 -15.61
C SER A 226 -2.70 9.39 -15.92
N PHE A 227 -3.05 8.57 -14.95
CA PHE A 227 -4.22 7.71 -15.09
C PHE A 227 -5.47 8.53 -15.40
N ALA A 228 -6.27 8.08 -16.35
CA ALA A 228 -7.57 8.68 -16.62
C ALA A 228 -8.59 8.29 -15.54
N ASN A 229 -8.43 7.15 -14.88
CA ASN A 229 -9.36 6.62 -13.90
C ASN A 229 -8.71 5.53 -13.04
N ALA A 230 -9.45 5.03 -12.05
CA ALA A 230 -9.02 3.98 -11.13
C ALA A 230 -8.68 2.67 -11.85
N TYR A 231 -9.43 2.32 -12.90
CA TYR A 231 -9.16 1.10 -13.67
C TYR A 231 -7.81 1.15 -14.39
N GLU A 232 -7.50 2.27 -15.04
CA GLU A 232 -6.20 2.43 -15.71
C GLU A 232 -5.03 2.38 -14.73
N MET A 233 -5.20 2.95 -13.53
CA MET A 233 -4.21 2.84 -12.48
C MET A 233 -3.94 1.37 -12.14
N MET A 234 -4.98 0.61 -11.83
CA MET A 234 -4.83 -0.80 -11.48
C MET A 234 -4.25 -1.61 -12.63
N ASN A 235 -4.71 -1.38 -13.85
CA ASN A 235 -4.25 -2.08 -15.05
C ASN A 235 -2.77 -1.79 -15.38
N SER A 236 -2.29 -0.61 -14.99
CA SER A 236 -0.88 -0.20 -15.18
C SER A 236 0.02 -0.54 -14.00
N TRP A 237 -0.53 -1.07 -12.91
CA TRP A 237 0.24 -1.49 -11.75
C TRP A 237 0.97 -2.80 -12.05
N GLY A 238 2.28 -2.77 -12.02
CA GLY A 238 3.13 -3.87 -12.48
C GLY A 238 3.29 -5.05 -11.50
N ALA A 239 2.44 -5.16 -10.49
CA ALA A 239 2.46 -6.24 -9.51
C ALA A 239 1.08 -6.43 -8.89
N ASN A 240 0.85 -7.58 -8.25
CA ASN A 240 -0.36 -7.82 -7.46
C ASN A 240 -0.31 -7.23 -6.05
N HIS A 241 0.86 -6.76 -5.59
CA HIS A 241 1.04 -6.18 -4.27
C HIS A 241 1.50 -4.72 -4.34
N GLY A 242 1.20 -3.98 -3.29
CA GLY A 242 1.67 -2.63 -3.04
C GLY A 242 1.92 -2.39 -1.55
N ALA A 243 2.89 -1.56 -1.23
CA ALA A 243 3.12 -1.05 0.11
C ALA A 243 2.49 0.34 0.24
N ILE A 244 1.77 0.59 1.33
CA ILE A 244 1.02 1.81 1.51
C ILE A 244 1.50 2.55 2.73
N SER A 245 1.77 3.83 2.55
CA SER A 245 1.95 4.81 3.62
C SER A 245 0.84 5.85 3.58
N TYR A 246 0.56 6.44 4.72
CA TYR A 246 -0.45 7.48 4.85
C TYR A 246 0.21 8.86 4.78
N GLY A 247 -0.34 9.68 3.92
CA GLY A 247 0.21 10.93 3.45
C GLY A 247 0.55 10.89 1.96
N HIS A 248 0.60 12.04 1.31
CA HIS A 248 1.13 12.19 -0.04
C HIS A 248 2.64 12.41 0.07
N VAL A 249 3.41 11.35 -0.03
CA VAL A 249 4.88 11.36 0.11
C VAL A 249 5.61 11.12 -1.20
N GLY A 250 4.90 11.15 -2.33
CA GLY A 250 5.46 10.88 -3.65
C GLY A 250 6.63 11.79 -4.03
N ALA A 251 6.55 13.08 -3.74
CA ALA A 251 7.64 14.02 -4.04
C ALA A 251 8.92 13.69 -3.25
N VAL A 252 8.78 13.28 -1.99
CA VAL A 252 9.91 12.88 -1.14
C VAL A 252 10.50 11.55 -1.62
N LEU A 253 9.65 10.62 -2.04
CA LEU A 253 10.08 9.34 -2.64
C LEU A 253 10.87 9.56 -3.93
N ILE A 254 10.39 10.45 -4.81
CA ILE A 254 11.12 10.82 -6.03
C ILE A 254 12.52 11.33 -5.68
N THR A 255 12.63 12.19 -4.67
CA THR A 255 13.92 12.71 -4.21
C THR A 255 14.81 11.59 -3.68
N LEU A 256 14.29 10.72 -2.81
CA LEU A 256 15.02 9.57 -2.28
C LEU A 256 15.50 8.64 -3.40
N CYS A 257 14.60 8.27 -4.31
CA CYS A 257 14.95 7.42 -5.46
C CYS A 257 16.00 8.07 -6.36
N SER A 258 15.94 9.39 -6.52
CA SER A 258 16.98 10.15 -7.25
C SER A 258 18.35 10.01 -6.60
N MET A 259 18.43 10.10 -5.29
CA MET A 259 19.68 9.91 -4.54
C MET A 259 20.22 8.49 -4.66
N LEU A 260 19.31 7.51 -4.68
CA LEU A 260 19.64 6.09 -4.83
C LEU A 260 19.85 5.67 -6.31
N ARG A 261 19.63 6.58 -7.26
CA ARG A 261 19.63 6.32 -8.70
C ARG A 261 18.66 5.21 -9.12
N ILE A 262 17.51 5.15 -8.47
CA ILE A 262 16.43 4.24 -8.81
C ILE A 262 15.40 5.00 -9.65
N PRO A 263 15.08 4.57 -10.87
CA PRO A 263 14.02 5.15 -11.67
C PRO A 263 12.68 5.10 -10.97
N VAL A 264 11.89 6.13 -11.20
CA VAL A 264 10.53 6.24 -10.65
C VAL A 264 9.52 6.25 -11.78
N CYS A 265 8.44 5.50 -11.62
CA CYS A 265 7.26 5.58 -12.44
C CYS A 265 6.11 6.11 -11.55
N MET A 266 5.91 7.42 -11.58
CA MET A 266 4.82 8.03 -10.81
C MET A 266 3.61 8.26 -11.70
N HIS A 267 2.55 7.56 -11.41
CA HIS A 267 1.38 7.50 -12.27
C HIS A 267 0.39 8.67 -12.12
N ASN A 268 0.55 9.49 -11.10
CA ASN A 268 -0.39 10.58 -10.80
C ASN A 268 -0.04 11.92 -11.45
N VAL A 269 1.14 12.05 -12.02
CA VAL A 269 1.62 13.31 -12.58
C VAL A 269 2.17 13.10 -13.98
N PRO A 270 2.03 14.09 -14.86
CA PRO A 270 2.70 14.07 -16.15
C PRO A 270 4.20 13.91 -15.98
N GLU A 271 4.81 13.13 -16.86
CA GLU A 271 6.22 12.79 -16.76
C GLU A 271 7.14 14.02 -16.76
N GLU A 272 6.79 15.04 -17.53
CA GLU A 272 7.54 16.30 -17.59
C GLU A 272 7.55 17.09 -16.27
N LYS A 273 6.64 16.79 -15.34
CA LYS A 273 6.59 17.39 -14.01
C LYS A 273 7.35 16.60 -12.95
N ILE A 274 7.82 15.42 -13.28
CA ILE A 274 8.61 14.62 -12.35
C ILE A 274 10.01 15.24 -12.26
N PHE A 275 10.41 15.58 -11.04
CA PHE A 275 11.78 16.07 -10.80
C PHE A 275 12.81 15.02 -11.19
N ARG A 276 13.79 15.44 -12.00
CA ARG A 276 14.90 14.60 -12.42
C ARG A 276 16.21 15.32 -12.14
N PRO A 277 17.16 14.68 -11.46
CA PRO A 277 18.46 15.25 -11.22
C PRO A 277 19.18 15.59 -12.54
N ALA A 278 19.89 16.71 -12.58
CA ALA A 278 20.62 17.13 -13.77
C ALA A 278 21.67 16.09 -14.24
N CYS A 279 22.24 15.31 -13.31
CA CYS A 279 23.18 14.24 -13.63
C CYS A 279 22.55 13.12 -14.47
N TRP A 280 21.24 12.93 -14.44
CA TRP A 280 20.58 11.92 -15.26
C TRP A 280 20.58 12.29 -16.73
N LYS A 281 20.56 13.57 -17.06
CA LYS A 281 20.73 14.04 -18.44
C LYS A 281 22.06 13.64 -19.03
N ALA A 282 23.11 13.62 -18.19
CA ALA A 282 24.44 13.21 -18.61
C ALA A 282 24.57 11.70 -18.88
N TYR A 283 23.60 10.90 -18.39
CA TYR A 283 23.68 9.44 -18.48
C TYR A 283 22.57 8.80 -19.31
N GLY A 284 21.78 9.56 -20.02
CA GLY A 284 20.83 8.89 -20.86
C GLY A 284 19.54 9.63 -21.15
N MET A 285 19.46 10.85 -20.73
CA MET A 285 18.33 11.71 -21.06
C MET A 285 18.69 12.65 -22.20
N ASP A 286 19.10 12.08 -23.30
CA ASP A 286 19.55 12.79 -24.47
C ASP A 286 18.50 12.71 -25.60
N VAL A 287 18.93 13.21 -26.75
CA VAL A 287 18.11 13.24 -27.97
C VAL A 287 17.76 11.87 -28.55
N GLU A 288 18.46 10.85 -28.15
CA GLU A 288 18.19 9.47 -28.56
C GLU A 288 17.00 8.84 -27.86
N GLY A 289 16.22 9.63 -27.14
CA GLY A 289 15.07 9.16 -26.38
C GLY A 289 15.45 8.42 -25.10
N GLN A 290 16.65 8.56 -24.67
CA GLN A 290 17.08 8.06 -23.38
C GLN A 290 16.29 8.77 -22.29
N ASP A 291 15.80 8.03 -21.37
CA ASP A 291 15.12 8.56 -20.23
C ASP A 291 15.88 8.28 -18.93
N TYR A 292 15.34 8.74 -17.82
CA TYR A 292 15.94 8.49 -16.51
C TYR A 292 16.04 7.00 -16.16
N ARG A 293 15.21 6.14 -16.75
CA ARG A 293 15.28 4.69 -16.55
C ARG A 293 16.54 4.14 -17.24
N ALA A 294 16.79 4.58 -18.45
CA ALA A 294 18.04 4.26 -19.14
C ALA A 294 19.25 4.76 -18.36
N CYS A 295 19.18 5.98 -17.83
CA CYS A 295 20.22 6.51 -16.96
C CYS A 295 20.44 5.64 -15.72
N ALA A 296 19.39 5.21 -15.04
CA ALA A 296 19.51 4.34 -13.88
C ALA A 296 20.06 2.95 -14.24
N ALA A 297 19.61 2.37 -15.35
CA ALA A 297 20.02 1.04 -15.80
C ALA A 297 21.46 1.02 -16.34
N TYR A 298 21.88 2.04 -17.04
CA TYR A 298 23.15 2.08 -17.74
C TYR A 298 24.12 3.17 -17.27
N GLY A 299 23.73 3.92 -16.27
CA GLY A 299 24.59 4.88 -15.58
C GLY A 299 25.68 4.21 -14.75
N PRO A 300 26.47 5.00 -14.01
CA PRO A 300 27.65 4.48 -13.30
C PRO A 300 27.40 3.33 -12.32
N LEU A 301 26.18 3.19 -11.80
CA LEU A 301 25.85 2.11 -10.87
C LEU A 301 25.58 0.77 -11.55
N TYR A 302 25.23 0.78 -12.82
CA TYR A 302 24.71 -0.40 -13.52
C TYR A 302 25.56 -0.82 -14.73
N ARG A 303 26.66 -0.15 -14.94
CA ARG A 303 27.63 -0.47 -16.00
C ARG A 303 28.88 -1.15 -15.45
#